data_1a8d9190f9a7574de27700dc4a338c9c
#
_entry.id   1a8d9190f9a7574de27700dc4a338c9c
#
_cell.length_a   1.000
_cell.length_b   1.000
_cell.length_c   1.000
_cell.angle_alpha   90.00
_cell.angle_beta   90.00
_cell.angle_gamma   90.00
#
_symmetry.space_group_name_H-M   'P 1'
#
loop_
_entity.id
_entity.type
_entity.pdbx_description
1 polymer ?
#
loop_
_entity_poly.entity_id
_entity_poly.type
_entity_poly.pdbx_seq_one_letter_code
_entity_poly.pdbx_strand_id
1 'polypeptide(L)'
;MKIKLLPKNEQELSKVFVFFTPLVILLAVSVNLLRDFYFLFSDALPHTRIFNYGVLDKISNQASYNLLLVFLFVFATVYLLSKSIGRRLILFPLFFLSCLGIVGFELIDILLGIIFPNNLMLLGNSTFLLFFKILIILGLLGLIFLNLLAKKEASLFISSQFLIGSMIFYFLSLVIYRGDYVVIADNFFINSLYISSHIYVGFSFVYLGILFFLITKGINATLFSKTLSSITFWGYLFLLPWTNYKFHYGSVLPNWIENVSLYLSLGLAIPLLSLLANYLKTVSTRDSENLVIYELVNVSFLVFFITNIFQIVSSFSNLIPILSAVSYTHLTLPTKA
;
A
#
# COMPACT_ATOMS: atom_id res chain seq x y z
N MET A 1 -0.64 0.77 29.77
CA MET A 1 -0.39 1.92 28.89
C MET A 1 -1.64 2.80 28.87
N LYS A 2 -1.58 4.06 29.39
CA LYS A 2 -2.74 4.98 29.32
C LYS A 2 -2.76 5.61 27.92
N ILE A 3 -3.79 5.29 27.14
CA ILE A 3 -4.01 5.87 25.80
C ILE A 3 -4.83 7.13 25.97
N LYS A 4 -4.29 8.27 25.57
CA LYS A 4 -5.03 9.52 25.49
C LYS A 4 -5.62 9.64 24.10
N LEU A 5 -6.95 9.71 23.99
CA LEU A 5 -7.67 9.86 22.73
C LEU A 5 -7.31 11.17 21.98
N LEU A 6 -6.93 12.20 22.73
CA LEU A 6 -6.45 13.46 22.15
C LEU A 6 -4.93 13.59 22.41
N PRO A 7 -4.10 13.19 21.45
CA PRO A 7 -2.65 13.26 21.59
C PRO A 7 -2.17 14.71 21.56
N LYS A 8 -1.26 15.04 22.47
CA LYS A 8 -0.65 16.38 22.57
C LYS A 8 0.64 16.49 21.75
N ASN A 9 1.21 15.35 21.36
CA ASN A 9 2.46 15.27 20.62
C ASN A 9 2.48 14.02 19.71
N GLU A 10 3.47 13.98 18.82
CA GLU A 10 3.64 12.93 17.82
C GLU A 10 3.82 11.53 18.43
N GLN A 11 4.46 11.45 19.60
CA GLN A 11 4.68 10.17 20.30
C GLN A 11 3.38 9.60 20.86
N GLU A 12 2.50 10.44 21.40
CA GLU A 12 1.17 10.01 21.85
C GLU A 12 0.32 9.58 20.65
N LEU A 13 0.38 10.32 19.53
CA LEU A 13 -0.33 9.99 18.30
C LEU A 13 0.14 8.66 17.72
N SER A 14 1.44 8.42 17.64
CA SER A 14 1.98 7.15 17.15
C SER A 14 1.54 5.95 18.00
N LYS A 15 1.43 6.12 19.34
CA LYS A 15 0.90 5.07 20.22
C LYS A 15 -0.57 4.74 19.93
N VAL A 16 -1.38 5.74 19.58
CA VAL A 16 -2.77 5.53 19.17
C VAL A 16 -2.82 4.68 17.91
N PHE A 17 -2.03 5.03 16.90
CA PHE A 17 -1.98 4.25 15.65
C PHE A 17 -1.48 2.82 15.87
N VAL A 18 -0.42 2.62 16.67
CA VAL A 18 0.07 1.26 17.01
C VAL A 18 -1.02 0.43 17.67
N PHE A 19 -1.81 1.02 18.57
CA PHE A 19 -2.89 0.31 19.24
C PHE A 19 -4.01 -0.10 18.30
N PHE A 20 -4.37 0.77 17.33
CA PHE A 20 -5.45 0.48 16.39
C PHE A 20 -5.01 -0.35 15.18
N THR A 21 -3.71 -0.43 14.87
CA THR A 21 -3.20 -1.22 13.74
C THR A 21 -3.69 -2.68 13.74
N PRO A 22 -3.58 -3.45 14.84
CA PRO A 22 -4.09 -4.83 14.88
C PRO A 22 -5.60 -4.92 14.62
N LEU A 23 -6.37 -3.94 15.08
CA LEU A 23 -7.82 -3.89 14.86
C LEU A 23 -8.14 -3.66 13.38
N VAL A 24 -7.42 -2.78 12.71
CA VAL A 24 -7.59 -2.53 11.27
C VAL A 24 -7.19 -3.76 10.44
N ILE A 25 -6.09 -4.42 10.81
CA ILE A 25 -5.68 -5.68 10.17
C ILE A 25 -6.74 -6.76 10.38
N LEU A 26 -7.23 -6.93 11.60
CA LEU A 26 -8.26 -7.91 11.93
C LEU A 26 -9.55 -7.64 11.16
N LEU A 27 -9.96 -6.38 11.03
CA LEU A 27 -11.11 -5.98 10.23
C LEU A 27 -10.89 -6.34 8.75
N ALA A 28 -9.75 -6.00 8.18
CA ALA A 28 -9.43 -6.33 6.79
C ALA A 28 -9.44 -7.84 6.54
N VAL A 29 -8.81 -8.63 7.42
CA VAL A 29 -8.76 -10.09 7.32
C VAL A 29 -10.14 -10.70 7.49
N SER A 30 -10.94 -10.26 8.46
CA SER A 30 -12.27 -10.81 8.72
C SER A 30 -13.24 -10.58 7.55
N VAL A 31 -13.19 -9.40 6.94
CA VAL A 31 -14.04 -9.10 5.77
C VAL A 31 -13.59 -9.90 4.54
N ASN A 32 -12.28 -10.09 4.33
CA ASN A 32 -11.79 -10.97 3.27
C ASN A 32 -12.24 -12.41 3.46
N LEU A 33 -12.09 -12.95 4.67
CA LEU A 33 -12.54 -14.31 4.99
C LEU A 33 -14.05 -14.47 4.77
N LEU A 34 -14.85 -13.47 5.17
CA LEU A 34 -16.28 -13.48 4.96
C LEU A 34 -16.64 -13.47 3.46
N ARG A 35 -15.95 -12.66 2.65
CA ARG A 35 -16.11 -12.63 1.19
C ARG A 35 -15.78 -13.99 0.57
N ASP A 36 -14.64 -14.57 0.94
CA ASP A 36 -14.17 -15.83 0.39
C ASP A 36 -15.05 -17.00 0.83
N PHE A 37 -15.53 -16.97 2.09
CA PHE A 37 -16.52 -17.93 2.59
C PHE A 37 -17.84 -17.84 1.80
N TYR A 38 -18.35 -16.63 1.57
CA TYR A 38 -19.56 -16.45 0.77
C TYR A 38 -19.37 -16.91 -0.69
N PHE A 39 -18.19 -16.72 -1.25
CA PHE A 39 -17.85 -17.20 -2.59
C PHE A 39 -17.91 -18.74 -2.67
N LEU A 40 -17.38 -19.43 -1.67
CA LEU A 40 -17.32 -20.89 -1.63
C LEU A 40 -18.67 -21.53 -1.23
N PHE A 41 -19.43 -20.85 -0.37
CA PHE A 41 -20.65 -21.38 0.27
C PHE A 41 -21.78 -20.36 0.19
N SER A 42 -22.17 -19.98 -1.04
CA SER A 42 -23.21 -18.96 -1.27
C SER A 42 -24.54 -19.24 -0.58
N ASP A 43 -24.90 -20.54 -0.45
CA ASP A 43 -26.18 -20.99 0.12
C ASP A 43 -26.14 -21.04 1.66
N ALA A 44 -24.96 -20.97 2.28
CA ALA A 44 -24.82 -21.04 3.73
C ALA A 44 -25.13 -19.70 4.43
N LEU A 45 -25.11 -18.60 3.71
CA LEU A 45 -25.39 -17.27 4.26
C LEU A 45 -26.72 -16.74 3.72
N PRO A 46 -27.50 -16.00 4.55
CA PRO A 46 -28.77 -15.45 4.09
C PRO A 46 -28.55 -14.45 2.96
N HIS A 47 -29.31 -14.55 1.88
CA HIS A 47 -29.31 -13.60 0.77
C HIS A 47 -29.92 -12.25 1.21
N THR A 48 -29.15 -11.48 1.96
CA THR A 48 -29.50 -10.13 2.38
C THR A 48 -28.83 -9.09 1.52
N ARG A 49 -29.26 -7.84 1.61
CA ARG A 49 -28.63 -6.73 0.87
C ARG A 49 -27.15 -6.56 1.17
N ILE A 50 -26.71 -6.90 2.39
CA ILE A 50 -25.32 -6.79 2.85
C ILE A 50 -24.52 -8.02 2.47
N PHE A 51 -25.11 -9.21 2.65
CA PHE A 51 -24.51 -10.50 2.27
C PHE A 51 -24.76 -10.78 0.78
N ASN A 52 -24.10 -10.00 -0.06
CA ASN A 52 -24.00 -10.19 -1.49
C ASN A 52 -22.51 -10.12 -1.86
N TYR A 53 -22.05 -11.03 -2.70
CA TYR A 53 -20.64 -11.10 -3.09
C TYR A 53 -20.11 -9.76 -3.59
N GLY A 54 -20.84 -9.06 -4.45
CA GLY A 54 -20.39 -7.76 -5.00
C GLY A 54 -20.24 -6.66 -3.94
N VAL A 55 -21.05 -6.69 -2.89
CA VAL A 55 -20.95 -5.76 -1.75
C VAL A 55 -19.78 -6.14 -0.86
N LEU A 56 -19.66 -7.43 -0.52
CA LEU A 56 -18.56 -7.94 0.30
C LEU A 56 -17.21 -7.74 -0.38
N ASP A 57 -17.10 -7.95 -1.70
CA ASP A 57 -15.89 -7.73 -2.45
C ASP A 57 -15.46 -6.25 -2.41
N LYS A 58 -16.40 -5.32 -2.58
CA LYS A 58 -16.11 -3.88 -2.46
C LYS A 58 -15.65 -3.48 -1.07
N ILE A 59 -16.36 -3.92 -0.03
CA ILE A 59 -16.00 -3.63 1.37
C ILE A 59 -14.63 -4.23 1.69
N SER A 60 -14.37 -5.45 1.24
CA SER A 60 -13.10 -6.14 1.40
C SER A 60 -11.95 -5.37 0.74
N ASN A 61 -12.14 -4.96 -0.50
CA ASN A 61 -11.14 -4.16 -1.23
C ASN A 61 -10.91 -2.80 -0.56
N GLN A 62 -11.97 -2.13 -0.11
CA GLN A 62 -11.84 -0.86 0.61
C GLN A 62 -11.12 -1.01 1.95
N ALA A 63 -11.43 -2.05 2.72
CA ALA A 63 -10.79 -2.30 4.01
C ALA A 63 -9.33 -2.71 3.86
N SER A 64 -9.01 -3.61 2.91
CA SER A 64 -7.68 -4.19 2.76
C SER A 64 -6.72 -3.28 2.02
N TYR A 65 -7.17 -2.63 0.94
CA TYR A 65 -6.29 -1.87 0.08
C TYR A 65 -6.25 -0.38 0.43
N ASN A 66 -7.40 0.21 0.75
CA ASN A 66 -7.43 1.64 1.04
C ASN A 66 -7.21 1.93 2.53
N LEU A 67 -8.10 1.45 3.39
CA LEU A 67 -8.02 1.76 4.82
C LEU A 67 -6.71 1.26 5.45
N LEU A 68 -6.31 0.02 5.20
CA LEU A 68 -5.09 -0.55 5.77
C LEU A 68 -3.84 0.18 5.27
N LEU A 69 -3.75 0.45 3.97
CA LEU A 69 -2.62 1.19 3.40
C LEU A 69 -2.51 2.60 3.98
N VAL A 70 -3.63 3.34 4.00
CA VAL A 70 -3.67 4.70 4.55
C VAL A 70 -3.30 4.70 6.02
N PHE A 71 -3.81 3.73 6.78
CA PHE A 71 -3.53 3.63 8.20
C PHE A 71 -2.05 3.34 8.49
N LEU A 72 -1.46 2.38 7.76
CA LEU A 72 -0.02 2.08 7.85
C LEU A 72 0.84 3.26 7.40
N PHE A 73 0.44 3.93 6.30
CA PHE A 73 1.11 5.11 5.81
C PHE A 73 1.11 6.24 6.85
N VAL A 74 -0.05 6.58 7.40
CA VAL A 74 -0.18 7.64 8.42
C VAL A 74 0.64 7.30 9.66
N PHE A 75 0.58 6.04 10.14
CA PHE A 75 1.40 5.59 11.25
C PHE A 75 2.89 5.75 10.96
N ALA A 76 3.35 5.27 9.81
CA ALA A 76 4.75 5.34 9.41
C ALA A 76 5.22 6.80 9.29
N THR A 77 4.43 7.67 8.67
CA THR A 77 4.79 9.09 8.51
C THR A 77 4.85 9.82 9.85
N VAL A 78 3.88 9.65 10.72
CA VAL A 78 3.88 10.30 12.05
C VAL A 78 5.11 9.88 12.83
N TYR A 79 5.38 8.58 12.90
CA TYR A 79 6.48 8.04 13.68
C TYR A 79 7.85 8.36 13.08
N LEU A 80 8.03 8.07 11.79
CA LEU A 80 9.33 8.19 11.12
C LEU A 80 9.70 9.64 10.87
N LEU A 81 8.74 10.48 10.48
CA LEU A 81 9.01 11.89 10.19
C LEU A 81 9.47 12.63 11.44
N SER A 82 8.77 12.45 12.56
CA SER A 82 9.15 13.09 13.83
C SER A 82 10.54 12.66 14.31
N LYS A 83 10.87 11.37 14.14
CA LYS A 83 12.18 10.82 14.51
C LYS A 83 13.30 11.25 13.57
N SER A 84 13.01 11.35 12.26
CA SER A 84 14.00 11.74 11.25
C SER A 84 14.36 13.23 11.32
N ILE A 85 13.42 14.08 11.72
CA ILE A 85 13.62 15.53 11.85
C ILE A 85 14.28 15.86 13.20
N GLY A 86 14.12 15.02 14.23
CA GLY A 86 14.66 15.24 15.57
C GLY A 86 14.03 16.41 16.33
N ARG A 87 12.89 16.91 15.89
CA ARG A 87 12.12 18.01 16.50
C ARG A 87 10.63 17.78 16.35
N ARG A 88 9.83 18.59 17.06
CA ARG A 88 8.37 18.58 16.93
C ARG A 88 7.95 18.98 15.51
N LEU A 89 6.90 18.33 15.00
CA LEU A 89 6.33 18.64 13.70
C LEU A 89 5.74 20.06 13.70
N ILE A 90 6.06 20.82 12.67
CA ILE A 90 5.48 22.13 12.45
C ILE A 90 4.00 21.94 12.14
N LEU A 91 3.14 22.77 12.75
CA LEU A 91 1.69 22.70 12.57
C LEU A 91 1.11 21.32 12.94
N PHE A 92 1.62 20.71 14.03
CA PHE A 92 1.16 19.39 14.49
C PHE A 92 -0.38 19.26 14.56
N PRO A 93 -1.17 20.25 15.02
CA PRO A 93 -2.63 20.14 15.03
C PRO A 93 -3.23 19.95 13.62
N LEU A 94 -2.72 20.66 12.61
CA LEU A 94 -3.17 20.48 11.22
C LEU A 94 -2.73 19.13 10.66
N PHE A 95 -1.52 18.71 10.98
CA PHE A 95 -1.02 17.38 10.62
C PHE A 95 -1.91 16.28 11.21
N PHE A 96 -2.24 16.38 12.50
CA PHE A 96 -3.14 15.46 13.19
C PHE A 96 -4.54 15.43 12.57
N LEU A 97 -5.11 16.61 12.28
CA LEU A 97 -6.43 16.72 11.65
C LEU A 97 -6.44 16.10 10.24
N SER A 98 -5.39 16.32 9.46
CA SER A 98 -5.25 15.71 8.13
C SER A 98 -5.15 14.18 8.20
N CYS A 99 -4.38 13.65 9.16
CA CYS A 99 -4.28 12.22 9.40
C CYS A 99 -5.62 11.58 9.78
N LEU A 100 -6.35 12.21 10.71
CA LEU A 100 -7.69 11.77 11.08
C LEU A 100 -8.68 11.88 9.91
N GLY A 101 -8.57 12.97 9.15
CA GLY A 101 -9.43 13.20 7.99
C GLY A 101 -9.30 12.08 6.96
N ILE A 102 -8.06 11.70 6.56
CA ILE A 102 -7.85 10.64 5.57
C ILE A 102 -8.41 9.30 6.07
N VAL A 103 -8.05 8.90 7.30
CA VAL A 103 -8.56 7.65 7.89
C VAL A 103 -10.08 7.69 8.05
N GLY A 104 -10.63 8.83 8.47
CA GLY A 104 -12.07 9.03 8.62
C GLY A 104 -12.82 8.90 7.31
N PHE A 105 -12.29 9.44 6.21
CA PHE A 105 -12.91 9.29 4.87
C PHE A 105 -12.88 7.85 4.38
N GLU A 106 -11.82 7.07 4.65
CA GLU A 106 -11.80 5.65 4.30
C GLU A 106 -12.84 4.84 5.11
N LEU A 107 -13.02 5.16 6.39
CA LEU A 107 -14.06 4.55 7.21
C LEU A 107 -15.47 4.95 6.74
N ILE A 108 -15.68 6.20 6.35
CA ILE A 108 -16.96 6.66 5.79
C ILE A 108 -17.29 5.90 4.50
N ASP A 109 -16.32 5.68 3.61
CA ASP A 109 -16.54 4.91 2.39
C ASP A 109 -16.98 3.47 2.68
N ILE A 110 -16.38 2.81 3.68
CA ILE A 110 -16.79 1.46 4.11
C ILE A 110 -18.22 1.49 4.67
N LEU A 111 -18.54 2.47 5.53
CA LEU A 111 -19.87 2.62 6.11
C LEU A 111 -20.93 2.90 5.07
N LEU A 112 -20.66 3.77 4.11
CA LEU A 112 -21.58 4.04 2.99
C LEU A 112 -21.81 2.78 2.15
N GLY A 113 -20.78 1.94 1.99
CA GLY A 113 -20.91 0.64 1.34
C GLY A 113 -21.87 -0.30 2.03
N ILE A 114 -21.86 -0.31 3.34
CA ILE A 114 -22.76 -1.13 4.15
C ILE A 114 -24.18 -0.59 4.12
N ILE A 115 -24.35 0.74 4.24
CA ILE A 115 -25.67 1.38 4.34
C ILE A 115 -26.40 1.40 2.99
N PHE A 116 -25.68 1.65 1.91
CA PHE A 116 -26.23 1.84 0.56
C PHE A 116 -25.66 0.83 -0.44
N PRO A 117 -25.87 -0.49 -0.22
CA PRO A 117 -25.25 -1.53 -1.06
C PRO A 117 -25.66 -1.48 -2.54
N ASN A 118 -26.86 -0.98 -2.84
CA ASN A 118 -27.39 -0.89 -4.20
C ASN A 118 -26.95 0.37 -4.97
N ASN A 119 -26.46 1.40 -4.27
CA ASN A 119 -25.98 2.62 -4.90
C ASN A 119 -24.46 2.52 -5.14
N LEU A 120 -24.08 1.69 -6.11
CA LEU A 120 -22.72 1.47 -6.54
C LEU A 120 -21.96 2.76 -6.88
N MET A 121 -22.71 3.83 -7.26
CA MET A 121 -22.16 5.16 -7.53
C MET A 121 -21.76 5.95 -6.28
N LEU A 122 -22.33 5.63 -5.10
CA LEU A 122 -21.98 6.34 -3.85
C LEU A 122 -20.72 5.76 -3.18
N LEU A 123 -20.39 4.51 -3.48
CA LEU A 123 -19.26 3.78 -2.90
C LEU A 123 -17.96 4.10 -3.65
N GLY A 124 -17.15 4.94 -3.08
CA GLY A 124 -15.81 5.28 -3.59
C GLY A 124 -15.81 6.22 -4.80
N ASN A 125 -16.97 6.42 -5.44
CA ASN A 125 -17.12 7.20 -6.67
C ASN A 125 -17.90 8.52 -6.48
N SER A 126 -18.28 8.90 -5.26
CA SER A 126 -18.81 10.24 -5.10
C SER A 126 -17.66 11.22 -5.40
N THR A 127 -17.77 11.93 -6.51
CA THR A 127 -16.82 12.97 -6.92
C THR A 127 -16.56 13.96 -5.78
N PHE A 128 -17.56 14.15 -4.92
CA PHE A 128 -17.47 14.98 -3.72
C PHE A 128 -16.50 14.41 -2.66
N LEU A 129 -16.64 13.15 -2.27
CA LEU A 129 -15.73 12.50 -1.29
C LEU A 129 -14.32 12.41 -1.84
N LEU A 130 -14.16 12.07 -3.12
CA LEU A 130 -12.87 12.01 -3.80
C LEU A 130 -12.18 13.39 -3.79
N PHE A 131 -12.91 14.47 -4.07
CA PHE A 131 -12.38 15.83 -4.03
C PHE A 131 -11.82 16.18 -2.65
N PHE A 132 -12.56 15.88 -1.57
CA PHE A 132 -12.09 16.13 -0.20
C PHE A 132 -10.89 15.25 0.18
N LYS A 133 -10.88 13.98 -0.22
CA LYS A 133 -9.70 13.09 -0.03
C LYS A 133 -8.46 13.70 -0.70
N ILE A 134 -8.57 14.13 -1.94
CA ILE A 134 -7.49 14.78 -2.69
C ILE A 134 -6.99 16.03 -1.98
N LEU A 135 -7.89 16.90 -1.52
CA LEU A 135 -7.52 18.12 -0.79
C LEU A 135 -6.74 17.81 0.51
N ILE A 136 -7.22 16.85 1.30
CA ILE A 136 -6.56 16.47 2.56
C ILE A 136 -5.18 15.88 2.29
N ILE A 137 -5.03 15.04 1.26
CA ILE A 137 -3.76 14.44 0.88
C ILE A 137 -2.77 15.49 0.40
N LEU A 138 -3.21 16.45 -0.41
CA LEU A 138 -2.38 17.58 -0.83
C LEU A 138 -1.95 18.43 0.37
N GLY A 139 -2.86 18.67 1.30
CA GLY A 139 -2.55 19.36 2.56
C GLY A 139 -1.50 18.60 3.39
N LEU A 140 -1.63 17.28 3.52
CA LEU A 140 -0.68 16.44 4.24
C LEU A 140 0.68 16.39 3.54
N LEU A 141 0.71 16.27 2.20
CA LEU A 141 1.95 16.37 1.40
C LEU A 141 2.66 17.72 1.62
N GLY A 142 1.89 18.82 1.60
CA GLY A 142 2.43 20.15 1.88
C GLY A 142 3.02 20.25 3.29
N LEU A 143 2.34 19.70 4.30
CA LEU A 143 2.84 19.68 5.68
C LEU A 143 4.10 18.81 5.83
N ILE A 144 4.17 17.66 5.16
CA ILE A 144 5.37 16.82 5.13
C ILE A 144 6.52 17.61 4.50
N PHE A 145 6.28 18.23 3.36
CA PHE A 145 7.28 19.02 2.63
C PHE A 145 7.79 20.20 3.47
N LEU A 146 6.92 20.97 4.12
CA LEU A 146 7.30 22.04 5.05
C LEU A 146 8.18 21.54 6.20
N ASN A 147 7.83 20.39 6.78
CA ASN A 147 8.62 19.79 7.85
C ASN A 147 10.00 19.33 7.37
N LEU A 148 10.11 18.85 6.13
CA LEU A 148 11.37 18.43 5.52
C LEU A 148 12.25 19.61 5.16
N LEU A 149 11.70 20.69 4.57
CA LEU A 149 12.44 21.92 4.29
C LEU A 149 13.02 22.57 5.55
N ALA A 150 12.32 22.46 6.63
CA ALA A 150 12.75 23.00 7.90
C ALA A 150 13.79 22.10 8.62
N LYS A 151 14.23 20.99 8.02
CA LYS A 151 15.31 20.15 8.53
C LYS A 151 16.65 20.83 8.31
N LYS A 152 17.51 20.82 9.35
CA LYS A 152 18.85 21.43 9.26
C LYS A 152 19.87 20.62 8.45
N GLU A 153 19.65 19.31 8.33
CA GLU A 153 20.53 18.40 7.58
C GLU A 153 20.13 18.32 6.11
N ALA A 154 21.09 18.48 5.20
CA ALA A 154 20.84 18.50 3.76
C ALA A 154 20.41 17.14 3.15
N SER A 155 20.66 16.03 3.85
CA SER A 155 20.32 14.69 3.34
C SER A 155 18.97 14.24 3.81
N LEU A 156 18.06 13.95 2.86
CA LEU A 156 16.84 13.20 3.17
C LEU A 156 17.20 11.81 3.66
N PHE A 157 16.59 11.41 4.76
CA PHE A 157 16.72 10.05 5.25
C PHE A 157 16.03 9.10 4.24
N ILE A 158 16.67 7.98 3.88
CA ILE A 158 16.18 7.07 2.84
C ILE A 158 14.76 6.58 3.14
N SER A 159 14.47 6.27 4.41
CA SER A 159 13.12 5.88 4.84
C SER A 159 12.06 6.95 4.53
N SER A 160 12.38 8.23 4.68
CA SER A 160 11.44 9.31 4.35
C SER A 160 11.22 9.47 2.85
N GLN A 161 12.21 9.16 2.00
CA GLN A 161 12.03 9.15 0.54
C GLN A 161 11.00 8.11 0.12
N PHE A 162 11.07 6.88 0.66
CA PHE A 162 10.09 5.85 0.38
C PHE A 162 8.68 6.23 0.84
N LEU A 163 8.54 6.84 2.01
CA LEU A 163 7.24 7.29 2.50
C LEU A 163 6.63 8.39 1.64
N ILE A 164 7.43 9.37 1.20
CA ILE A 164 6.97 10.42 0.29
C ILE A 164 6.55 9.80 -1.04
N GLY A 165 7.35 8.87 -1.58
CA GLY A 165 7.02 8.13 -2.78
C GLY A 165 5.69 7.40 -2.67
N SER A 166 5.45 6.68 -1.57
CA SER A 166 4.16 6.03 -1.31
C SER A 166 3.00 7.02 -1.36
N MET A 167 3.14 8.18 -0.73
CA MET A 167 2.07 9.18 -0.70
C MET A 167 1.80 9.82 -2.06
N ILE A 168 2.86 10.09 -2.83
CA ILE A 168 2.70 10.61 -4.19
C ILE A 168 1.93 9.60 -5.06
N PHE A 169 2.25 8.31 -4.96
CA PHE A 169 1.53 7.28 -5.72
C PHE A 169 0.10 7.07 -5.22
N TYR A 170 -0.13 7.15 -3.92
CA TYR A 170 -1.49 7.16 -3.40
C TYR A 170 -2.30 8.33 -3.95
N PHE A 171 -1.73 9.54 -3.96
CA PHE A 171 -2.35 10.71 -4.57
C PHE A 171 -2.63 10.53 -6.06
N LEU A 172 -1.62 10.09 -6.82
CA LEU A 172 -1.77 9.86 -8.26
C LEU A 172 -2.84 8.80 -8.55
N SER A 173 -2.90 7.73 -7.77
CA SER A 173 -3.91 6.69 -7.93
C SER A 173 -5.33 7.23 -7.75
N LEU A 174 -5.57 8.12 -6.79
CA LEU A 174 -6.87 8.75 -6.59
C LEU A 174 -7.23 9.72 -7.71
N VAL A 175 -6.25 10.44 -8.28
CA VAL A 175 -6.49 11.34 -9.41
C VAL A 175 -6.82 10.56 -10.69
N ILE A 176 -6.16 9.42 -10.90
CA ILE A 176 -6.38 8.55 -12.06
C ILE A 176 -7.72 7.81 -11.94
N TYR A 177 -8.12 7.44 -10.74
CA TYR A 177 -9.35 6.69 -10.48
C TYR A 177 -10.58 7.59 -10.63
N ARG A 178 -11.14 7.62 -11.84
CA ARG A 178 -12.39 8.31 -12.15
C ARG A 178 -13.51 7.31 -12.42
N GLY A 179 -13.89 6.49 -11.55
CA GLY A 179 -15.05 5.58 -11.48
C GLY A 179 -15.88 5.18 -12.72
N ASP A 180 -16.09 6.05 -13.67
CA ASP A 180 -17.04 5.85 -14.76
C ASP A 180 -16.39 6.09 -16.13
N TYR A 181 -15.61 5.11 -16.60
CA TYR A 181 -15.16 5.10 -17.98
C TYR A 181 -16.17 4.37 -18.87
N VAL A 182 -16.58 5.02 -19.93
CA VAL A 182 -17.58 4.50 -20.89
C VAL A 182 -17.00 3.35 -21.73
N VAL A 183 -15.69 3.33 -21.95
CA VAL A 183 -15.00 2.31 -22.78
C VAL A 183 -14.42 1.22 -21.89
N ILE A 184 -14.77 -0.03 -22.17
CA ILE A 184 -14.34 -1.21 -21.38
C ILE A 184 -12.80 -1.34 -21.34
N ALA A 185 -12.13 -1.09 -22.45
CA ALA A 185 -10.67 -1.16 -22.53
C ALA A 185 -9.99 -0.09 -21.66
N ASP A 186 -10.53 1.14 -21.64
CA ASP A 186 -10.01 2.23 -20.82
C ASP A 186 -10.22 1.92 -19.33
N ASN A 187 -11.37 1.34 -18.96
CA ASN A 187 -11.62 0.89 -17.60
C ASN A 187 -10.61 -0.17 -17.14
N PHE A 188 -10.30 -1.14 -18.00
CA PHE A 188 -9.30 -2.17 -17.70
C PHE A 188 -7.90 -1.58 -17.49
N PHE A 189 -7.47 -0.72 -18.41
CA PHE A 189 -6.16 -0.08 -18.33
C PHE A 189 -6.02 0.74 -17.05
N ILE A 190 -6.98 1.62 -16.79
CA ILE A 190 -6.95 2.53 -15.66
C ILE A 190 -7.09 1.78 -14.33
N ASN A 191 -7.96 0.77 -14.26
CA ASN A 191 -8.11 -0.02 -13.05
C ASN A 191 -6.83 -0.81 -12.75
N SER A 192 -6.16 -1.37 -13.75
CA SER A 192 -4.87 -2.04 -13.57
C SER A 192 -3.78 -1.07 -13.13
N LEU A 193 -3.74 0.14 -13.67
CA LEU A 193 -2.79 1.19 -13.25
C LEU A 193 -3.08 1.65 -11.82
N TYR A 194 -4.36 1.79 -11.46
CA TYR A 194 -4.78 2.11 -10.10
C TYR A 194 -4.32 1.04 -9.12
N ILE A 195 -4.63 -0.23 -9.38
CA ILE A 195 -4.23 -1.37 -8.53
C ILE A 195 -2.71 -1.41 -8.39
N SER A 196 -1.97 -1.30 -9.49
CA SER A 196 -0.51 -1.36 -9.46
C SER A 196 0.10 -0.22 -8.65
N SER A 197 -0.30 1.02 -8.92
CA SER A 197 0.25 2.18 -8.24
C SER A 197 -0.19 2.25 -6.78
N HIS A 198 -1.44 1.97 -6.50
CA HIS A 198 -1.97 2.06 -5.15
C HIS A 198 -1.48 0.92 -4.25
N ILE A 199 -1.67 -0.33 -4.70
CA ILE A 199 -1.38 -1.51 -3.89
C ILE A 199 0.11 -1.84 -3.95
N TYR A 200 0.65 -2.15 -5.15
CA TYR A 200 2.03 -2.64 -5.21
C TYR A 200 3.05 -1.57 -4.85
N VAL A 201 2.95 -0.36 -5.41
CA VAL A 201 3.88 0.72 -5.07
C VAL A 201 3.61 1.23 -3.66
N GLY A 202 2.35 1.50 -3.32
CA GLY A 202 1.97 2.04 -2.01
C GLY A 202 2.47 1.17 -0.86
N PHE A 203 2.08 -0.10 -0.81
CA PHE A 203 2.51 -1.02 0.25
C PHE A 203 4.01 -1.29 0.25
N SER A 204 4.63 -1.52 -0.93
CA SER A 204 6.06 -1.76 -1.01
C SER A 204 6.86 -0.58 -0.48
N PHE A 205 6.45 0.64 -0.79
CA PHE A 205 7.15 1.84 -0.35
C PHE A 205 6.95 2.13 1.15
N VAL A 206 5.75 1.94 1.68
CA VAL A 206 5.53 2.03 3.14
C VAL A 206 6.38 0.99 3.85
N TYR A 207 6.36 -0.25 3.37
CA TYR A 207 7.14 -1.34 3.94
C TYR A 207 8.65 -1.02 3.92
N LEU A 208 9.20 -0.63 2.75
CA LEU A 208 10.61 -0.29 2.62
C LEU A 208 11.01 0.92 3.46
N GLY A 209 10.13 1.91 3.58
CA GLY A 209 10.34 3.04 4.47
C GLY A 209 10.48 2.62 5.94
N ILE A 210 9.62 1.74 6.41
CA ILE A 210 9.68 1.17 7.77
C ILE A 210 10.92 0.28 7.92
N LEU A 211 11.20 -0.59 6.94
CA LEU A 211 12.35 -1.50 6.95
C LEU A 211 13.66 -0.73 7.11
N PHE A 212 13.93 0.25 6.23
CA PHE A 212 15.16 1.05 6.30
C PHE A 212 15.29 1.82 7.62
N PHE A 213 14.17 2.25 8.19
CA PHE A 213 14.19 2.89 9.50
C PHE A 213 14.56 1.90 10.61
N LEU A 214 13.93 0.73 10.64
CA LEU A 214 14.22 -0.30 11.65
C LEU A 214 15.66 -0.79 11.57
N ILE A 215 16.20 -0.96 10.36
CA ILE A 215 17.60 -1.34 10.16
C ILE A 215 18.55 -0.26 10.72
N THR A 216 18.30 1.00 10.41
CA THR A 216 19.25 2.06 10.79
C THR A 216 19.09 2.54 12.23
N LYS A 217 17.87 2.55 12.76
CA LYS A 217 17.58 3.07 14.10
C LYS A 217 17.15 2.00 15.10
N GLY A 218 16.54 0.91 14.64
CA GLY A 218 16.10 -0.19 15.51
C GLY A 218 17.25 -1.12 15.90
N ILE A 219 18.08 -1.50 14.92
CA ILE A 219 19.26 -2.36 15.15
C ILE A 219 20.59 -1.61 15.05
N ASN A 220 20.56 -0.27 14.99
CA ASN A 220 21.73 0.63 14.93
C ASN A 220 22.75 0.26 13.83
N ALA A 221 22.29 -0.32 12.73
CA ALA A 221 23.17 -0.68 11.63
C ALA A 221 23.48 0.53 10.74
N THR A 222 24.72 0.65 10.31
CA THR A 222 25.12 1.68 9.34
C THR A 222 24.74 1.25 7.94
N LEU A 223 24.03 2.11 7.19
CA LEU A 223 23.65 1.80 5.83
C LEU A 223 24.86 1.59 4.94
N PHE A 224 24.98 0.41 4.33
CA PHE A 224 26.12 0.05 3.49
C PHE A 224 26.27 0.99 2.28
N SER A 225 25.20 1.21 1.51
CA SER A 225 25.26 2.04 0.31
C SER A 225 23.99 2.84 0.08
N LYS A 226 24.12 4.17 -0.01
CA LYS A 226 23.06 5.07 -0.42
C LYS A 226 22.68 4.87 -1.89
N THR A 227 23.67 4.56 -2.73
CA THR A 227 23.46 4.32 -4.17
C THR A 227 22.58 3.10 -4.40
N LEU A 228 22.83 1.98 -3.71
CA LEU A 228 21.98 0.79 -3.82
C LEU A 228 20.56 1.06 -3.34
N SER A 229 20.37 1.83 -2.27
CA SER A 229 19.04 2.26 -1.83
C SER A 229 18.34 3.13 -2.86
N SER A 230 19.09 4.00 -3.54
CA SER A 230 18.55 4.85 -4.61
C SER A 230 18.17 4.02 -5.85
N ILE A 231 18.95 3.01 -6.22
CA ILE A 231 18.59 2.06 -7.29
C ILE A 231 17.33 1.31 -6.93
N THR A 232 17.20 0.85 -5.68
CA THR A 232 15.98 0.21 -5.19
C THR A 232 14.80 1.16 -5.30
N PHE A 233 14.92 2.40 -4.83
CA PHE A 233 13.84 3.38 -4.86
C PHE A 233 13.37 3.67 -6.28
N TRP A 234 14.27 4.09 -7.18
CA TRP A 234 13.93 4.45 -8.55
C TRP A 234 13.49 3.23 -9.37
N GLY A 235 14.13 2.08 -9.15
CA GLY A 235 13.74 0.84 -9.83
C GLY A 235 12.31 0.43 -9.49
N TYR A 236 11.94 0.39 -8.23
CA TYR A 236 10.56 0.10 -7.85
C TYR A 236 9.58 1.18 -8.32
N LEU A 237 9.96 2.45 -8.23
CA LEU A 237 9.12 3.57 -8.62
C LEU A 237 8.73 3.52 -10.11
N PHE A 238 9.67 3.17 -10.98
CA PHE A 238 9.40 3.12 -12.42
C PHE A 238 8.84 1.77 -12.89
N LEU A 239 9.19 0.66 -12.26
CA LEU A 239 8.83 -0.66 -12.76
C LEU A 239 7.52 -1.19 -12.16
N LEU A 240 7.28 -1.03 -10.85
CA LEU A 240 6.11 -1.59 -10.18
C LEU A 240 4.75 -1.17 -10.76
N PRO A 241 4.52 0.10 -11.17
CA PRO A 241 3.21 0.51 -11.69
C PRO A 241 2.77 -0.28 -12.93
N TRP A 242 3.70 -0.82 -13.68
CA TRP A 242 3.43 -1.52 -14.94
C TRP A 242 3.26 -3.03 -14.79
N THR A 243 3.59 -3.60 -13.63
CA THR A 243 3.70 -5.07 -13.47
C THR A 243 2.37 -5.80 -13.44
N ASN A 244 1.26 -5.12 -13.20
CA ASN A 244 -0.05 -5.75 -13.08
C ASN A 244 -0.65 -6.17 -14.43
N TYR A 245 -0.28 -5.50 -15.52
CA TYR A 245 -0.85 -5.77 -16.85
C TYR A 245 -0.56 -7.18 -17.37
N LYS A 246 0.51 -7.83 -16.91
CA LYS A 246 0.83 -9.22 -17.26
C LYS A 246 -0.24 -10.24 -16.83
N PHE A 247 -1.08 -9.90 -15.85
CA PHE A 247 -2.16 -10.76 -15.38
C PHE A 247 -3.43 -10.66 -16.22
N HIS A 248 -3.46 -9.75 -17.19
CA HIS A 248 -4.58 -9.53 -18.09
C HIS A 248 -4.34 -10.09 -19.49
N TYR A 249 -3.46 -11.10 -19.60
CA TYR A 249 -3.13 -11.74 -20.88
C TYR A 249 -4.39 -12.29 -21.59
N GLY A 250 -4.58 -11.91 -22.85
CA GLY A 250 -5.78 -12.24 -23.60
C GLY A 250 -7.02 -11.40 -23.28
N SER A 251 -6.85 -10.30 -22.52
CA SER A 251 -7.92 -9.34 -22.26
C SER A 251 -8.17 -8.40 -23.45
N VAL A 252 -8.98 -7.37 -23.22
CA VAL A 252 -9.25 -6.30 -24.20
C VAL A 252 -8.05 -5.35 -24.40
N LEU A 253 -6.98 -5.52 -23.62
CA LEU A 253 -5.78 -4.69 -23.73
C LEU A 253 -4.94 -5.09 -24.96
N PRO A 254 -4.25 -4.12 -25.59
CA PRO A 254 -3.32 -4.43 -26.66
C PRO A 254 -2.16 -5.32 -26.17
N ASN A 255 -1.83 -6.37 -26.92
CA ASN A 255 -0.79 -7.35 -26.58
C ASN A 255 0.59 -6.71 -26.26
N TRP A 256 0.89 -5.55 -26.85
CA TRP A 256 2.15 -4.87 -26.56
C TRP A 256 2.26 -4.38 -25.12
N ILE A 257 1.14 -3.96 -24.49
CA ILE A 257 1.11 -3.53 -23.08
C ILE A 257 1.42 -4.72 -22.18
N GLU A 258 0.83 -5.86 -22.45
CA GLU A 258 1.05 -7.10 -21.71
C GLU A 258 2.51 -7.55 -21.80
N ASN A 259 3.08 -7.52 -23.02
CA ASN A 259 4.49 -7.86 -23.25
C ASN A 259 5.44 -6.89 -22.54
N VAL A 260 5.19 -5.59 -22.62
CA VAL A 260 5.98 -4.57 -21.90
C VAL A 260 5.90 -4.82 -20.39
N SER A 261 4.72 -5.09 -19.85
CA SER A 261 4.53 -5.42 -18.44
C SER A 261 5.33 -6.65 -18.01
N LEU A 262 5.39 -7.67 -18.87
CA LEU A 262 6.19 -8.87 -18.63
C LEU A 262 7.68 -8.52 -18.50
N TYR A 263 8.22 -7.80 -19.48
CA TYR A 263 9.65 -7.40 -19.45
C TYR A 263 9.98 -6.48 -18.28
N LEU A 264 9.10 -5.52 -17.94
CA LEU A 264 9.29 -4.63 -16.79
C LEU A 264 9.20 -5.41 -15.47
N SER A 265 8.36 -6.44 -15.40
CA SER A 265 8.31 -7.32 -14.24
C SER A 265 9.59 -8.13 -14.05
N LEU A 266 10.23 -8.58 -15.14
CA LEU A 266 11.56 -9.20 -15.07
C LEU A 266 12.62 -8.17 -14.64
N GLY A 267 12.49 -6.94 -15.09
CA GLY A 267 13.34 -5.82 -14.69
C GLY A 267 13.34 -5.55 -13.17
N LEU A 268 12.29 -5.95 -12.44
CA LEU A 268 12.25 -5.88 -10.97
C LEU A 268 13.35 -6.68 -10.28
N ALA A 269 14.00 -7.62 -10.96
CA ALA A 269 15.17 -8.32 -10.43
C ALA A 269 16.30 -7.34 -10.05
N ILE A 270 16.47 -6.25 -10.80
CA ILE A 270 17.53 -5.26 -10.56
C ILE A 270 17.36 -4.56 -9.19
N PRO A 271 16.23 -3.88 -8.91
CA PRO A 271 16.03 -3.26 -7.61
C PRO A 271 15.94 -4.27 -6.47
N LEU A 272 15.44 -5.49 -6.71
CA LEU A 272 15.38 -6.54 -5.70
C LEU A 272 16.78 -7.04 -5.31
N LEU A 273 17.66 -7.29 -6.27
CA LEU A 273 19.04 -7.67 -6.00
C LEU A 273 19.83 -6.54 -5.33
N SER A 274 19.59 -5.29 -5.75
CA SER A 274 20.16 -4.11 -5.13
C SER A 274 19.74 -3.99 -3.65
N LEU A 275 18.45 -4.22 -3.37
CA LEU A 275 17.91 -4.26 -2.02
C LEU A 275 18.55 -5.38 -1.19
N LEU A 276 18.64 -6.60 -1.75
CA LEU A 276 19.24 -7.76 -1.08
C LEU A 276 20.69 -7.49 -0.71
N ALA A 277 21.50 -7.02 -1.66
CA ALA A 277 22.91 -6.73 -1.43
C ALA A 277 23.11 -5.66 -0.35
N ASN A 278 22.30 -4.60 -0.41
CA ASN A 278 22.35 -3.53 0.57
C ASN A 278 21.89 -4.01 1.96
N TYR A 279 20.82 -4.82 2.01
CA TYR A 279 20.31 -5.40 3.25
C TYR A 279 21.36 -6.27 3.94
N LEU A 280 21.90 -7.28 3.24
CA LEU A 280 22.85 -8.22 3.81
C LEU A 280 24.11 -7.51 4.34
N LYS A 281 24.66 -6.56 3.58
CA LYS A 281 25.83 -5.80 3.98
C LYS A 281 25.54 -4.83 5.13
N THR A 282 24.37 -4.20 5.15
CA THR A 282 23.97 -3.28 6.23
C THR A 282 23.77 -4.07 7.54
N VAL A 283 23.07 -5.20 7.48
CA VAL A 283 22.78 -6.00 8.66
C VAL A 283 24.06 -6.63 9.26
N SER A 284 25.09 -6.88 8.44
CA SER A 284 26.36 -7.38 8.94
C SER A 284 27.13 -6.37 9.81
N THR A 285 26.80 -5.07 9.74
CA THR A 285 27.43 -3.99 10.53
C THR A 285 26.67 -3.63 11.81
N ARG A 286 25.74 -4.48 12.23
CA ARG A 286 24.90 -4.23 13.39
C ARG A 286 25.70 -4.19 14.70
N ASP A 287 25.35 -3.24 15.56
CA ASP A 287 25.90 -3.11 16.94
C ASP A 287 24.85 -3.42 18.03
N SER A 288 23.66 -3.91 17.67
CA SER A 288 22.55 -3.95 18.62
C SER A 288 22.47 -5.26 19.37
N GLU A 289 22.20 -5.14 20.70
CA GLU A 289 21.82 -6.24 21.58
C GLU A 289 20.35 -6.65 21.41
N ASN A 290 19.55 -5.91 20.61
CA ASN A 290 18.12 -6.14 20.41
C ASN A 290 17.84 -7.29 19.42
N LEU A 291 18.03 -8.52 19.91
CA LEU A 291 17.84 -9.74 19.12
C LEU A 291 16.42 -9.85 18.53
N VAL A 292 15.40 -9.48 19.32
CA VAL A 292 13.99 -9.58 18.89
C VAL A 292 13.69 -8.68 17.68
N ILE A 293 14.15 -7.41 17.69
CA ILE A 293 13.96 -6.51 16.55
C ILE A 293 14.68 -7.03 15.32
N TYR A 294 15.88 -7.57 15.52
CA TYR A 294 16.67 -8.15 14.45
C TYR A 294 15.95 -9.34 13.78
N GLU A 295 15.45 -10.28 14.57
CA GLU A 295 14.71 -11.43 14.05
C GLU A 295 13.45 -11.02 13.30
N LEU A 296 12.67 -10.09 13.85
CA LEU A 296 11.47 -9.55 13.19
C LEU A 296 11.81 -8.88 11.85
N VAL A 297 12.88 -8.09 11.79
CA VAL A 297 13.35 -7.46 10.56
C VAL A 297 13.77 -8.50 9.53
N ASN A 298 14.51 -9.55 9.94
CA ASN A 298 14.92 -10.62 9.04
C ASN A 298 13.73 -11.40 8.47
N VAL A 299 12.79 -11.81 9.32
CA VAL A 299 11.60 -12.55 8.89
C VAL A 299 10.77 -11.69 7.94
N SER A 300 10.52 -10.41 8.28
CA SER A 300 9.76 -9.52 7.42
C SER A 300 10.45 -9.27 6.08
N PHE A 301 11.77 -9.10 6.07
CA PHE A 301 12.55 -8.97 4.84
C PHE A 301 12.48 -10.22 3.98
N LEU A 302 12.60 -11.40 4.57
CA LEU A 302 12.53 -12.67 3.85
C LEU A 302 11.15 -12.85 3.19
N VAL A 303 10.06 -12.56 3.90
CA VAL A 303 8.71 -12.63 3.35
C VAL A 303 8.56 -11.66 2.18
N PHE A 304 8.99 -10.40 2.33
CA PHE A 304 8.94 -9.41 1.25
C PHE A 304 9.79 -9.85 0.04
N PHE A 305 10.98 -10.38 0.28
CA PHE A 305 11.88 -10.85 -0.76
C PHE A 305 11.27 -12.01 -1.56
N ILE A 306 10.75 -13.02 -0.85
CA ILE A 306 10.05 -14.16 -1.47
C ILE A 306 8.86 -13.70 -2.29
N THR A 307 8.03 -12.79 -1.76
CA THR A 307 6.87 -12.23 -2.47
C THR A 307 7.28 -11.57 -3.79
N ASN A 308 8.36 -10.78 -3.78
CA ASN A 308 8.88 -10.16 -5.00
C ASN A 308 9.47 -11.19 -5.99
N ILE A 309 10.11 -12.26 -5.49
CA ILE A 309 10.55 -13.37 -6.36
C ILE A 309 9.34 -14.01 -7.04
N PHE A 310 8.27 -14.33 -6.30
CA PHE A 310 7.05 -14.87 -6.89
C PHE A 310 6.45 -13.94 -7.94
N GLN A 311 6.48 -12.63 -7.70
CA GLN A 311 6.03 -11.65 -8.69
C GLN A 311 6.86 -11.67 -9.97
N ILE A 312 8.18 -11.85 -9.87
CA ILE A 312 9.07 -11.98 -11.03
C ILE A 312 8.84 -13.34 -11.73
N VAL A 313 8.79 -14.42 -10.96
CA VAL A 313 8.60 -15.79 -11.50
C VAL A 313 7.24 -15.93 -12.19
N SER A 314 6.18 -15.31 -11.68
CA SER A 314 4.86 -15.28 -12.34
C SER A 314 4.88 -14.61 -13.72
N SER A 315 5.95 -13.87 -14.05
CA SER A 315 6.13 -13.30 -15.39
C SER A 315 6.55 -14.35 -16.43
N PHE A 316 7.03 -15.51 -15.99
CA PHE A 316 7.32 -16.66 -16.85
C PHE A 316 6.08 -17.57 -16.99
N SER A 317 4.91 -17.00 -17.30
CA SER A 317 3.64 -17.74 -17.40
C SER A 317 3.70 -18.97 -18.32
N ASN A 318 4.58 -18.94 -19.33
CA ASN A 318 4.82 -20.08 -20.23
C ASN A 318 5.61 -21.22 -19.56
N LEU A 319 6.34 -20.95 -18.49
CA LEU A 319 7.10 -21.96 -17.74
C LEU A 319 6.29 -22.57 -16.60
N ILE A 320 5.23 -21.89 -16.12
CA ILE A 320 4.41 -22.34 -15.00
C ILE A 320 2.91 -22.22 -15.37
N PRO A 321 2.42 -23.10 -16.27
CA PRO A 321 1.01 -23.08 -16.72
C PRO A 321 0.01 -23.23 -15.56
N ILE A 322 0.39 -23.92 -14.49
CA ILE A 322 -0.45 -24.16 -13.32
C ILE A 322 -0.76 -22.84 -12.56
N LEU A 323 0.22 -21.94 -12.42
CA LEU A 323 0.00 -20.65 -11.74
C LEU A 323 -0.88 -19.70 -12.57
N SER A 324 -0.77 -19.74 -13.88
CA SER A 324 -1.66 -19.00 -14.78
C SER A 324 -3.07 -19.56 -14.77
N ALA A 325 -3.23 -20.90 -14.79
CA ALA A 325 -4.54 -21.56 -14.76
C ALA A 325 -5.32 -21.22 -13.48
N VAL A 326 -4.69 -21.18 -12.32
CA VAL A 326 -5.33 -20.80 -11.06
C VAL A 326 -5.79 -19.34 -11.08
N SER A 327 -5.01 -18.43 -11.68
CA SER A 327 -5.42 -17.04 -11.85
C SER A 327 -6.61 -16.87 -12.80
N TYR A 328 -6.68 -17.67 -13.87
CA TYR A 328 -7.77 -17.61 -14.85
C TYR A 328 -9.06 -18.28 -14.37
N THR A 329 -9.00 -19.36 -13.58
CA THR A 329 -10.20 -20.04 -13.07
C THR A 329 -10.99 -19.16 -12.10
N HIS A 330 -10.37 -18.23 -11.43
CA HIS A 330 -11.05 -17.26 -10.55
C HIS A 330 -11.65 -16.06 -11.32
N LEU A 331 -11.19 -15.77 -12.54
CA LEU A 331 -11.68 -14.65 -13.36
C LEU A 331 -12.70 -15.02 -14.43
N THR A 332 -12.80 -16.31 -14.80
CA THR A 332 -13.64 -16.78 -15.91
C THR A 332 -14.73 -17.76 -15.47
N LEU A 333 -15.28 -17.62 -14.27
CA LEU A 333 -16.56 -18.28 -13.99
C LEU A 333 -17.62 -17.63 -14.89
N PRO A 334 -18.23 -18.37 -15.83
CA PRO A 334 -19.24 -17.83 -16.69
C PRO A 334 -20.39 -17.35 -15.82
N THR A 335 -20.72 -16.07 -15.92
CA THR A 335 -22.04 -15.58 -15.59
C THR A 335 -23.03 -16.34 -16.47
N LYS A 336 -23.45 -17.51 -16.04
CA LYS A 336 -24.66 -18.11 -16.60
C LYS A 336 -25.82 -17.21 -16.17
N ALA A 337 -26.41 -16.61 -17.22
CA ALA A 337 -27.64 -15.86 -17.16
C ALA A 337 -28.76 -16.63 -16.45
#